data_afce7188d0568ce8f3b5885c83206afe
#
_entry.id   afce7188d0568ce8f3b5885c83206afe
#
_cell.length_a   1.000
_cell.length_b   1.000
_cell.length_c   1.000
_cell.angle_alpha   90.00
_cell.angle_beta   90.00
_cell.angle_gamma   90.00
#
_symmetry.space_group_name_H-M   'P 1'
#
loop_
_entity.id
_entity.type
_entity.pdbx_description
1 polymer ?
#
loop_
_entity_poly.entity_id
_entity_poly.type
_entity_poly.pdbx_seq_one_letter_code
_entity_poly.pdbx_strand_id
1 'polypeptide(L)'
;MELRKIAKILSIIFQPTFIPIALYIIVSLYVAPSVTGFYYALIGIVFITLAPMVLVYILARYNKISDPDLSDRRERFVPYISIVGLYIIGFFVFWLLQAPYPILAITASYIVVTFIGAFVSLFWKISMHMAGVAGPVTALVFLVNPIFILAYLLLIPLGWARYTLKKHTLLQIIMGSGFSVLLTFIVIR
;
A
#
# COMPACT_ATOMS: atom_id res chain seq x y z
N MET A 1 -15.64 2.65 -25.15
CA MET A 1 -14.48 1.70 -25.11
C MET A 1 -13.22 2.38 -24.56
N GLU A 2 -12.90 3.61 -24.93
CA GLU A 2 -11.69 4.34 -24.49
C GLU A 2 -11.62 4.63 -22.98
N LEU A 3 -12.68 5.15 -22.37
CA LEU A 3 -12.71 5.47 -20.93
C LEU A 3 -12.36 4.26 -20.06
N ARG A 4 -12.78 3.06 -20.47
CA ARG A 4 -12.47 1.83 -19.75
C ARG A 4 -11.00 1.42 -19.88
N LYS A 5 -10.36 1.74 -21.03
CA LYS A 5 -8.92 1.54 -21.22
C LYS A 5 -8.12 2.48 -20.32
N ILE A 6 -8.49 3.78 -20.29
CA ILE A 6 -7.86 4.77 -19.41
C ILE A 6 -7.99 4.36 -17.94
N ALA A 7 -9.20 3.97 -17.51
CA ALA A 7 -9.43 3.50 -16.15
C ALA A 7 -8.55 2.27 -15.80
N LYS A 8 -8.34 1.35 -16.73
CA LYS A 8 -7.46 0.20 -16.52
C LYS A 8 -6.00 0.62 -16.37
N ILE A 9 -5.51 1.53 -17.20
CA ILE A 9 -4.15 2.07 -17.11
C ILE A 9 -3.93 2.76 -15.76
N LEU A 10 -4.84 3.65 -15.34
CA LEU A 10 -4.76 4.32 -14.04
C LEU A 10 -4.77 3.31 -12.89
N SER A 11 -5.61 2.29 -12.95
CA SER A 11 -5.66 1.25 -11.92
C SER A 11 -4.35 0.45 -11.83
N ILE A 12 -3.63 0.27 -12.93
CA ILE A 12 -2.32 -0.41 -12.95
C ILE A 12 -1.23 0.52 -12.39
N ILE A 13 -1.18 1.78 -12.85
CA ILE A 13 -0.17 2.76 -12.38
C ILE A 13 -0.26 2.95 -10.85
N PHE A 14 -1.47 3.06 -10.32
CA PHE A 14 -1.73 3.22 -8.88
C PHE A 14 -1.98 1.90 -8.16
N GLN A 15 -1.41 0.81 -8.65
CA GLN A 15 -1.50 -0.46 -7.95
C GLN A 15 -0.79 -0.37 -6.59
N PRO A 16 -1.38 -0.92 -5.51
CA PRO A 16 -0.83 -0.84 -4.15
C PRO A 16 0.59 -1.36 -4.02
N THR A 17 1.04 -2.19 -4.96
CA THR A 17 2.38 -2.74 -4.99
C THR A 17 3.43 -1.78 -5.57
N PHE A 18 3.06 -0.77 -6.36
CA PHE A 18 4.02 0.17 -6.95
C PHE A 18 4.23 1.44 -6.13
N ILE A 19 3.21 1.89 -5.43
CA ILE A 19 3.28 3.12 -4.60
C ILE A 19 4.36 3.05 -3.51
N PRO A 20 4.58 1.90 -2.82
CA PRO A 20 5.63 1.79 -1.83
C PRO A 20 7.03 2.05 -2.39
N ILE A 21 7.28 1.76 -3.67
CA ILE A 21 8.57 2.01 -4.32
C ILE A 21 8.92 3.51 -4.21
N ALA A 22 8.01 4.37 -4.68
CA ALA A 22 8.19 5.81 -4.61
C ALA A 22 8.29 6.31 -3.15
N LEU A 23 7.43 5.79 -2.26
CA LEU A 23 7.44 6.16 -0.84
C LEU A 23 8.79 5.86 -0.19
N TYR A 24 9.30 4.62 -0.33
CA TYR A 24 10.56 4.24 0.29
C TYR A 24 11.75 4.98 -0.30
N ILE A 25 11.79 5.25 -1.61
CA ILE A 25 12.82 6.08 -2.22
C ILE A 25 12.80 7.49 -1.61
N ILE A 26 11.65 8.15 -1.59
CA ILE A 26 11.50 9.52 -1.09
C ILE A 26 11.90 9.60 0.38
N VAL A 27 11.30 8.76 1.23
CA VAL A 27 11.52 8.85 2.69
C VAL A 27 12.95 8.45 3.03
N SER A 28 13.48 7.37 2.45
CA SER A 28 14.83 6.90 2.76
C SER A 28 15.91 7.90 2.38
N LEU A 29 15.81 8.54 1.21
CA LEU A 29 16.75 9.56 0.80
C LEU A 29 16.55 10.88 1.57
N TYR A 30 15.34 11.17 2.04
CA TYR A 30 15.07 12.32 2.88
C TYR A 30 15.70 12.19 4.27
N VAL A 31 15.60 11.02 4.91
CA VAL A 31 16.13 10.81 6.27
C VAL A 31 17.61 10.44 6.30
N ALA A 32 18.14 9.89 5.23
CA ALA A 32 19.54 9.49 5.07
C ALA A 32 20.01 9.75 3.64
N PRO A 33 20.38 11.01 3.28
CA PRO A 33 20.78 11.38 1.91
C PRO A 33 22.18 10.85 1.58
N SER A 34 22.35 9.53 1.54
CA SER A 34 23.62 8.85 1.36
C SER A 34 23.39 7.43 0.83
N VAL A 35 24.46 6.66 0.68
CA VAL A 35 24.41 5.22 0.36
C VAL A 35 23.52 4.45 1.35
N THR A 36 23.48 4.85 2.63
CA THR A 36 22.61 4.24 3.64
C THR A 36 21.14 4.39 3.29
N GLY A 37 20.71 5.58 2.83
CA GLY A 37 19.32 5.80 2.39
C GLY A 37 18.97 4.94 1.17
N PHE A 38 19.91 4.74 0.25
CA PHE A 38 19.70 3.82 -0.86
C PHE A 38 19.46 2.37 -0.38
N TYR A 39 20.24 1.90 0.62
CA TYR A 39 20.01 0.57 1.19
C TYR A 39 18.63 0.47 1.89
N TYR A 40 18.22 1.49 2.65
CA TYR A 40 16.87 1.50 3.25
C TYR A 40 15.79 1.46 2.18
N ALA A 41 15.91 2.22 1.09
CA ALA A 41 14.97 2.16 -0.01
C ALA A 41 14.90 0.76 -0.63
N LEU A 42 16.06 0.14 -0.89
CA LEU A 42 16.14 -1.21 -1.46
C LEU A 42 15.48 -2.26 -0.56
N ILE A 43 15.77 -2.25 0.74
CA ILE A 43 15.17 -3.15 1.72
C ILE A 43 13.64 -2.97 1.75
N GLY A 44 13.16 -1.73 1.79
CA GLY A 44 11.73 -1.43 1.75
C GLY A 44 11.06 -1.96 0.47
N ILE A 45 11.69 -1.75 -0.69
CA ILE A 45 11.19 -2.26 -1.97
C ILE A 45 11.13 -3.79 -1.95
N VAL A 46 12.15 -4.46 -1.42
CA VAL A 46 12.17 -5.93 -1.35
C VAL A 46 11.03 -6.46 -0.48
N PHE A 47 10.90 -5.98 0.76
CA PHE A 47 9.94 -6.57 1.71
C PHE A 47 8.50 -6.05 1.54
N ILE A 48 8.32 -4.80 1.12
CA ILE A 48 6.98 -4.18 1.04
C ILE A 48 6.41 -4.25 -0.38
N THR A 49 7.24 -4.48 -1.41
CA THR A 49 6.80 -4.56 -2.80
C THR A 49 7.08 -5.92 -3.42
N LEU A 50 8.35 -6.28 -3.59
CA LEU A 50 8.74 -7.45 -4.40
C LEU A 50 8.31 -8.77 -3.76
N ALA A 51 8.58 -8.97 -2.48
CA ALA A 51 8.21 -10.20 -1.79
C ALA A 51 6.68 -10.42 -1.76
N PRO A 52 5.81 -9.43 -1.45
CA PRO A 52 4.38 -9.54 -1.63
C PRO A 52 3.94 -9.83 -3.06
N MET A 53 4.55 -9.20 -4.07
CA MET A 53 4.23 -9.48 -5.47
C MET A 53 4.53 -10.93 -5.85
N VAL A 54 5.70 -11.44 -5.45
CA VAL A 54 6.08 -12.84 -5.67
C VAL A 54 5.13 -13.79 -4.95
N LEU A 55 4.77 -13.49 -3.70
CA LEU A 55 3.79 -14.28 -2.95
C LEU A 55 2.44 -14.35 -3.67
N VAL A 56 1.88 -13.21 -4.06
CA VAL A 56 0.59 -13.17 -4.78
C VAL A 56 0.68 -13.90 -6.12
N TYR A 57 1.79 -13.73 -6.85
CA TYR A 57 2.04 -14.46 -8.10
C TYR A 57 2.06 -15.99 -7.87
N ILE A 58 2.74 -16.45 -6.84
CA ILE A 58 2.80 -17.88 -6.46
C ILE A 58 1.39 -18.38 -6.14
N LEU A 59 0.62 -17.65 -5.32
CA LEU A 59 -0.74 -18.04 -4.95
C LEU A 59 -1.65 -18.14 -6.20
N ALA A 60 -1.54 -17.19 -7.13
CA ALA A 60 -2.28 -17.23 -8.38
C ALA A 60 -1.83 -18.40 -9.27
N ARG A 61 -0.52 -18.64 -9.38
CA ARG A 61 0.04 -19.74 -10.19
C ARG A 61 -0.41 -21.12 -9.73
N TYR A 62 -0.61 -21.29 -8.42
CA TYR A 62 -1.11 -22.54 -7.82
C TYR A 62 -2.63 -22.56 -7.61
N ASN A 63 -3.38 -21.67 -8.26
CA ASN A 63 -4.85 -21.58 -8.19
C ASN A 63 -5.39 -21.45 -6.76
N LYS A 64 -4.64 -20.81 -5.87
CA LYS A 64 -5.08 -20.51 -4.49
C LYS A 64 -5.88 -19.22 -4.40
N ILE A 65 -5.80 -18.38 -5.42
CA ILE A 65 -6.58 -17.16 -5.61
C ILE A 65 -7.02 -17.07 -7.07
N SER A 66 -8.17 -16.44 -7.32
CA SER A 66 -8.77 -16.33 -8.65
C SER A 66 -8.10 -15.29 -9.54
N ASP A 67 -7.59 -14.21 -8.97
CA ASP A 67 -6.86 -13.15 -9.69
C ASP A 67 -5.85 -12.43 -8.77
N PRO A 68 -4.74 -11.90 -9.33
CA PRO A 68 -3.72 -11.17 -8.56
C PRO A 68 -4.22 -9.87 -7.92
N ASP A 69 -5.32 -9.27 -8.42
CA ASP A 69 -5.95 -8.08 -7.83
C ASP A 69 -6.73 -8.41 -6.54
N LEU A 70 -6.87 -9.71 -6.20
CA LEU A 70 -7.69 -10.17 -5.08
C LEU A 70 -9.10 -9.55 -5.12
N SER A 71 -9.73 -9.60 -6.30
CA SER A 71 -11.02 -8.95 -6.55
C SER A 71 -12.15 -9.55 -5.70
N ASP A 72 -12.12 -10.86 -5.43
CA ASP A 72 -13.01 -11.49 -4.45
C ASP A 72 -12.49 -11.22 -3.03
N ARG A 73 -13.34 -10.61 -2.20
CA ARG A 73 -12.98 -10.32 -0.80
C ARG A 73 -12.73 -11.57 0.05
N ARG A 74 -13.36 -12.70 -0.30
CA ARG A 74 -13.25 -13.96 0.43
C ARG A 74 -11.85 -14.57 0.33
N GLU A 75 -11.14 -14.26 -0.76
CA GLU A 75 -9.79 -14.76 -1.00
C GLU A 75 -8.70 -13.88 -0.39
N ARG A 76 -9.04 -12.72 0.21
CA ARG A 76 -8.06 -11.71 0.67
C ARG A 76 -7.38 -12.05 1.97
N PHE A 77 -8.07 -12.74 2.88
CA PHE A 77 -7.60 -12.91 4.25
C PHE A 77 -6.24 -13.60 4.32
N VAL A 78 -6.10 -14.77 3.69
CA VAL A 78 -4.85 -15.55 3.73
C VAL A 78 -3.69 -14.79 3.05
N PRO A 79 -3.83 -14.26 1.81
CA PRO A 79 -2.78 -13.45 1.20
C PRO A 79 -2.36 -12.24 2.04
N TYR A 80 -3.32 -11.50 2.60
CA TYR A 80 -3.00 -10.31 3.39
C TYR A 80 -2.27 -10.64 4.69
N ILE A 81 -2.67 -11.69 5.41
CA ILE A 81 -1.95 -12.15 6.61
C ILE A 81 -0.53 -12.62 6.26
N SER A 82 -0.36 -13.31 5.13
CA SER A 82 0.96 -13.72 4.66
C SER A 82 1.83 -12.51 4.28
N ILE A 83 1.25 -11.50 3.63
CA ILE A 83 1.91 -10.22 3.33
C ILE A 83 2.31 -9.49 4.61
N VAL A 84 1.45 -9.46 5.64
CA VAL A 84 1.77 -8.90 6.95
C VAL A 84 2.99 -9.59 7.56
N GLY A 85 3.10 -10.91 7.43
CA GLY A 85 4.30 -11.63 7.86
C GLY A 85 5.59 -11.12 7.19
N LEU A 86 5.55 -10.87 5.86
CA LEU A 86 6.68 -10.30 5.12
C LEU A 86 7.01 -8.87 5.60
N TYR A 87 6.00 -8.06 5.86
CA TYR A 87 6.17 -6.71 6.39
C TYR A 87 6.79 -6.70 7.79
N ILE A 88 6.39 -7.64 8.65
CA ILE A 88 6.97 -7.83 9.98
C ILE A 88 8.45 -8.20 9.86
N ILE A 89 8.83 -9.09 8.96
CA ILE A 89 10.23 -9.42 8.71
C ILE A 89 11.00 -8.17 8.27
N GLY A 90 10.47 -7.41 7.31
CA GLY A 90 11.06 -6.14 6.88
C GLY A 90 11.21 -5.13 8.02
N PHE A 91 10.20 -5.03 8.89
CA PHE A 91 10.25 -4.16 10.07
C PHE A 91 11.40 -4.57 11.02
N PHE A 92 11.55 -5.85 11.31
CA PHE A 92 12.64 -6.34 12.15
C PHE A 92 14.02 -6.13 11.52
N VAL A 93 14.14 -6.27 10.19
CA VAL A 93 15.40 -5.93 9.48
C VAL A 93 15.73 -4.46 9.67
N PHE A 94 14.77 -3.54 9.50
CA PHE A 94 14.99 -2.12 9.73
C PHE A 94 15.32 -1.81 11.20
N TRP A 95 14.65 -2.47 12.13
CA TRP A 95 14.91 -2.31 13.56
C TRP A 95 16.33 -2.74 13.93
N LEU A 96 16.80 -3.88 13.44
CA LEU A 96 18.18 -4.37 13.64
C LEU A 96 19.23 -3.45 13.03
N LEU A 97 18.90 -2.83 11.89
CA LEU A 97 19.78 -1.84 11.24
C LEU A 97 19.68 -0.45 11.88
N GLN A 98 18.93 -0.29 12.96
CA GLN A 98 18.70 0.99 13.65
C GLN A 98 18.23 2.08 12.68
N ALA A 99 17.35 1.71 11.74
CA ALA A 99 16.79 2.63 10.75
C ALA A 99 16.05 3.79 11.45
N PRO A 100 16.11 5.02 10.89
CA PRO A 100 15.42 6.18 11.43
C PRO A 100 13.92 5.95 11.60
N TYR A 101 13.33 6.62 12.61
CA TYR A 101 11.90 6.53 12.95
C TYR A 101 10.96 6.56 11.74
N PRO A 102 11.11 7.48 10.74
CA PRO A 102 10.19 7.51 9.61
C PRO A 102 10.14 6.18 8.82
N ILE A 103 11.25 5.47 8.69
CA ILE A 103 11.32 4.17 8.00
C ILE A 103 10.54 3.10 8.79
N LEU A 104 10.73 3.05 10.10
CA LEU A 104 10.01 2.14 10.99
C LEU A 104 8.52 2.46 11.01
N ALA A 105 8.16 3.75 11.09
CA ALA A 105 6.77 4.22 11.16
C ALA A 105 5.97 3.88 9.89
N ILE A 106 6.55 4.09 8.70
CA ILE A 106 5.87 3.71 7.44
C ILE A 106 5.73 2.19 7.33
N THR A 107 6.74 1.42 7.74
CA THR A 107 6.67 -0.04 7.71
C THR A 107 5.59 -0.55 8.67
N ALA A 108 5.54 -0.01 9.90
CA ALA A 108 4.49 -0.31 10.87
C ALA A 108 3.10 0.06 10.33
N SER A 109 2.97 1.19 9.61
CA SER A 109 1.71 1.59 8.99
C SER A 109 1.25 0.57 7.94
N TYR A 110 2.14 0.03 7.12
CA TYR A 110 1.80 -1.04 6.17
C TYR A 110 1.32 -2.31 6.89
N ILE A 111 1.99 -2.69 8.00
CA ILE A 111 1.58 -3.83 8.83
C ILE A 111 0.15 -3.62 9.33
N VAL A 112 -0.12 -2.50 10.01
CA VAL A 112 -1.41 -2.21 10.64
C VAL A 112 -2.53 -2.09 9.62
N VAL A 113 -2.33 -1.32 8.54
CA VAL A 113 -3.34 -1.12 7.49
C VAL A 113 -3.67 -2.44 6.80
N THR A 114 -2.67 -3.26 6.47
CA THR A 114 -2.90 -4.54 5.79
C THR A 114 -3.53 -5.56 6.73
N PHE A 115 -3.07 -5.62 7.98
CA PHE A 115 -3.60 -6.53 9.01
C PHE A 115 -5.09 -6.25 9.27
N ILE A 116 -5.44 -5.01 9.60
CA ILE A 116 -6.84 -4.64 9.85
C ILE A 116 -7.66 -4.77 8.56
N GLY A 117 -7.09 -4.43 7.40
CA GLY A 117 -7.71 -4.62 6.10
C GLY A 117 -8.04 -6.09 5.79
N ALA A 118 -7.21 -7.03 6.24
CA ALA A 118 -7.50 -8.46 6.16
C ALA A 118 -8.80 -8.82 6.91
N PHE A 119 -8.92 -8.39 8.15
CA PHE A 119 -10.11 -8.64 8.97
C PHE A 119 -11.35 -7.92 8.42
N VAL A 120 -11.24 -6.66 8.03
CA VAL A 120 -12.36 -5.93 7.40
C VAL A 120 -12.86 -6.66 6.16
N SER A 121 -11.95 -7.25 5.36
CA SER A 121 -12.30 -7.98 4.14
C SER A 121 -13.14 -9.24 4.41
N LEU A 122 -13.14 -9.80 5.60
CA LEU A 122 -14.03 -10.91 5.97
C LEU A 122 -15.52 -10.51 5.94
N PHE A 123 -15.82 -9.26 6.31
CA PHE A 123 -17.17 -8.77 6.46
C PHE A 123 -17.57 -7.83 5.32
N TRP A 124 -16.66 -6.95 4.88
CA TRP A 124 -16.97 -5.92 3.91
C TRP A 124 -15.81 -5.64 2.96
N LYS A 125 -16.14 -5.34 1.68
CA LYS A 125 -15.16 -5.07 0.64
C LYS A 125 -14.77 -3.59 0.65
N ILE A 126 -13.53 -3.27 1.06
CA ILE A 126 -12.95 -1.93 0.91
C ILE A 126 -11.95 -1.89 -0.26
N SER A 127 -11.65 -0.67 -0.75
CA SER A 127 -10.70 -0.50 -1.85
C SER A 127 -9.27 -0.41 -1.34
N MET A 128 -8.52 -1.49 -1.43
CA MET A 128 -7.10 -1.50 -1.06
C MET A 128 -6.23 -0.67 -2.03
N HIS A 129 -6.66 -0.42 -3.27
CA HIS A 129 -6.01 0.54 -4.15
C HIS A 129 -6.07 1.96 -3.59
N MET A 130 -7.24 2.37 -3.09
CA MET A 130 -7.39 3.68 -2.43
C MET A 130 -6.57 3.75 -1.15
N ALA A 131 -6.62 2.69 -0.34
CA ALA A 131 -5.81 2.58 0.88
C ALA A 131 -4.30 2.67 0.58
N GLY A 132 -3.85 1.99 -0.48
CA GLY A 132 -2.45 1.93 -0.90
C GLY A 132 -1.88 3.24 -1.47
N VAL A 133 -2.73 4.24 -1.76
CA VAL A 133 -2.30 5.61 -2.10
C VAL A 133 -2.50 6.54 -0.91
N ALA A 134 -3.64 6.47 -0.23
CA ALA A 134 -4.00 7.39 0.83
C ALA A 134 -3.05 7.29 2.05
N GLY A 135 -2.70 6.08 2.49
CA GLY A 135 -1.75 5.86 3.60
C GLY A 135 -0.35 6.43 3.30
N PRO A 136 0.29 6.04 2.19
CA PRO A 136 1.56 6.62 1.76
C PRO A 136 1.57 8.14 1.67
N VAL A 137 0.52 8.75 1.11
CA VAL A 137 0.39 10.21 1.08
C VAL A 137 0.33 10.79 2.50
N THR A 138 -0.45 10.16 3.40
CA THR A 138 -0.48 10.56 4.83
C THR A 138 0.92 10.51 5.44
N ALA A 139 1.66 9.43 5.21
CA ALA A 139 3.02 9.30 5.72
C ALA A 139 3.95 10.41 5.18
N LEU A 140 3.88 10.71 3.88
CA LEU A 140 4.67 11.80 3.28
C LEU A 140 4.33 13.18 3.87
N VAL A 141 3.04 13.47 4.09
CA VAL A 141 2.58 14.73 4.70
C VAL A 141 3.18 14.95 6.09
N PHE A 142 3.18 13.90 6.93
CA PHE A 142 3.56 14.03 8.34
C PHE A 142 5.05 13.76 8.61
N LEU A 143 5.71 12.93 7.79
CA LEU A 143 7.10 12.51 8.02
C LEU A 143 8.11 13.23 7.12
N VAL A 144 7.67 13.86 6.02
CA VAL A 144 8.57 14.51 5.06
C VAL A 144 8.24 16.00 4.92
N ASN A 145 7.10 16.32 4.32
CA ASN A 145 6.70 17.72 4.10
C ASN A 145 5.20 17.86 3.89
N PRO A 146 4.52 18.84 4.56
CA PRO A 146 3.10 19.08 4.38
C PRO A 146 2.66 19.38 2.93
N ILE A 147 3.56 19.79 2.04
CA ILE A 147 3.25 20.02 0.61
C ILE A 147 2.67 18.78 -0.06
N PHE A 148 3.02 17.57 0.43
CA PHE A 148 2.49 16.32 -0.10
C PHE A 148 0.98 16.16 0.11
N ILE A 149 0.30 17.06 0.84
CA ILE A 149 -1.16 17.09 0.93
C ILE A 149 -1.81 17.19 -0.47
N LEU A 150 -1.13 17.82 -1.43
CA LEU A 150 -1.57 17.92 -2.82
C LEU A 150 -1.63 16.54 -3.51
N ALA A 151 -0.86 15.57 -3.05
CA ALA A 151 -0.88 14.21 -3.61
C ALA A 151 -2.19 13.46 -3.31
N TYR A 152 -3.03 13.91 -2.36
CA TYR A 152 -4.36 13.38 -2.22
C TYR A 152 -5.25 13.58 -3.46
N LEU A 153 -4.94 14.55 -4.33
CA LEU A 153 -5.63 14.74 -5.61
C LEU A 153 -5.52 13.50 -6.51
N LEU A 154 -4.51 12.65 -6.33
CA LEU A 154 -4.34 11.37 -7.04
C LEU A 154 -5.46 10.38 -6.72
N LEU A 155 -6.14 10.52 -5.58
CA LEU A 155 -7.28 9.68 -5.22
C LEU A 155 -8.50 9.92 -6.14
N ILE A 156 -8.61 11.10 -6.76
CA ILE A 156 -9.73 11.44 -7.65
C ILE A 156 -9.69 10.56 -8.91
N PRO A 157 -8.63 10.60 -9.75
CA PRO A 157 -8.56 9.76 -10.94
C PRO A 157 -8.52 8.26 -10.61
N LEU A 158 -7.90 7.87 -9.50
CA LEU A 158 -7.90 6.47 -9.08
C LEU A 158 -9.30 6.01 -8.65
N GLY A 159 -10.01 6.79 -7.85
CA GLY A 159 -11.37 6.49 -7.42
C GLY A 159 -12.33 6.38 -8.62
N TRP A 160 -12.24 7.32 -9.57
CA TRP A 160 -12.96 7.25 -10.82
C TRP A 160 -12.65 5.95 -11.60
N ALA A 161 -11.38 5.56 -11.67
CA ALA A 161 -10.97 4.34 -12.36
C ALA A 161 -11.58 3.09 -11.69
N ARG A 162 -11.53 2.99 -10.36
CA ARG A 162 -12.09 1.84 -9.61
C ARG A 162 -13.60 1.74 -9.72
N TYR A 163 -14.28 2.89 -9.77
CA TYR A 163 -15.73 2.96 -10.00
C TYR A 163 -16.11 2.56 -11.43
N THR A 164 -15.43 3.14 -12.44
CA THR A 164 -15.66 2.86 -13.88
C THR A 164 -15.42 1.39 -14.23
N LEU A 165 -14.43 0.76 -13.60
CA LEU A 165 -14.14 -0.67 -13.76
C LEU A 165 -15.13 -1.57 -13.01
N LYS A 166 -16.09 -1.00 -12.28
CA LYS A 166 -17.06 -1.73 -11.43
C LYS A 166 -16.39 -2.64 -10.38
N LYS A 167 -15.18 -2.30 -9.96
CA LYS A 167 -14.45 -3.06 -8.93
C LYS A 167 -14.91 -2.69 -7.51
N HIS A 168 -15.36 -1.42 -7.32
CA HIS A 168 -15.81 -0.89 -6.04
C HIS A 168 -16.97 0.10 -6.19
N THR A 169 -17.84 0.20 -5.17
CA THR A 169 -18.81 1.27 -5.01
C THR A 169 -18.13 2.56 -4.50
N LEU A 170 -18.79 3.70 -4.62
CA LEU A 170 -18.28 4.98 -4.12
C LEU A 170 -17.97 4.92 -2.63
N LEU A 171 -18.86 4.29 -1.83
CA LEU A 171 -18.65 4.13 -0.39
C LEU A 171 -17.39 3.30 -0.08
N GLN A 172 -17.14 2.20 -0.83
CA GLN A 172 -15.94 1.37 -0.67
C GLN A 172 -14.65 2.11 -1.02
N ILE A 173 -14.71 3.07 -1.95
CA ILE A 173 -13.61 3.94 -2.35
C ILE A 173 -13.30 4.94 -1.23
N ILE A 174 -14.30 5.67 -0.76
CA ILE A 174 -14.16 6.66 0.31
C ILE A 174 -13.66 6.02 1.59
N MET A 175 -14.29 4.92 2.00
CA MET A 175 -13.92 4.22 3.23
C MET A 175 -12.52 3.59 3.14
N GLY A 176 -12.11 3.08 1.96
CA GLY A 176 -10.75 2.58 1.78
C GLY A 176 -9.69 3.66 1.96
N SER A 177 -9.95 4.88 1.46
CA SER A 177 -9.07 6.03 1.67
C SER A 177 -9.05 6.47 3.14
N GLY A 178 -10.23 6.74 3.74
CA GLY A 178 -10.35 7.23 5.11
C GLY A 178 -9.78 6.26 6.15
N PHE A 179 -10.03 4.96 5.96
CA PHE A 179 -9.47 3.88 6.77
C PHE A 179 -7.94 3.94 6.82
N SER A 180 -7.29 4.05 5.65
CA SER A 180 -5.84 4.06 5.57
C SER A 180 -5.24 5.37 6.10
N VAL A 181 -5.88 6.53 5.82
CA VAL A 181 -5.47 7.82 6.40
C VAL A 181 -5.48 7.75 7.92
N LEU A 182 -6.60 7.29 8.50
CA LEU A 182 -6.76 7.23 9.95
C LEU A 182 -5.72 6.32 10.60
N LEU A 183 -5.58 5.09 10.11
CA LEU A 183 -4.66 4.13 10.70
C LEU A 183 -3.20 4.55 10.54
N THR A 184 -2.83 5.06 9.36
CA THR A 184 -1.47 5.58 9.14
C THR A 184 -1.19 6.74 10.07
N PHE A 185 -2.11 7.69 10.22
CA PHE A 185 -1.97 8.82 11.13
C PHE A 185 -1.78 8.38 12.58
N ILE A 186 -2.56 7.40 13.06
CA ILE A 186 -2.43 6.87 14.43
C ILE A 186 -1.06 6.22 14.65
N VAL A 187 -0.55 5.49 13.67
CA VAL A 187 0.73 4.77 13.80
C VAL A 187 1.94 5.71 13.79
N ILE A 188 1.87 6.81 13.03
CA ILE A 188 3.00 7.74 12.87
C ILE A 188 3.01 8.89 13.87
N ARG A 189 2.05 8.96 14.78
CA ARG A 189 1.99 9.93 15.89
C ARG A 189 2.42 9.34 17.21
#